data_3ed71f26484171a9f3f4249fe3ef9616
#
_entry.id   3ed71f26484171a9f3f4249fe3ef9616
#
_cell.length_a   1.000
_cell.length_b   1.000
_cell.length_c   1.000
_cell.angle_alpha   90.00
_cell.angle_beta   90.00
_cell.angle_gamma   90.00
#
_symmetry.space_group_name_H-M   'P 1'
#
loop_
_entity.id
_entity.type
_entity.pdbx_description
1 polymer ?
#
loop_
_entity_poly.entity_id
_entity_poly.type
_entity_poly.pdbx_seq_one_letter_code
_entity_poly.pdbx_strand_id
1 'polypeptide(L)'
;MLFRSDVVPLLEDLGLTVVDEWPTHVGGSEDLFLHDFGVVDAAGRPIDVEATGGRIARCLEAAWRGACESDSLHRLVVRSGLEWEQVELLRAYRKYHHRVNAGFPVEFKNDVFAAHPDVAAGLVRLFALRFDPAARDEEAAAAVRAGILAALDDVTSLEHDRVLRNALGLVDATVRTNAFRPDRTALSFKFRSAAVPEMPAPVPLYEIFVYSPETEAIHLRRGAVARGGIRWSDCLQDYRT
;
A
#
# COMPACT_ATOMS: atom_id res chain seq x y z
N MET A 1 -11.12 21.05 -14.98
CA MET A 1 -10.13 21.12 -16.07
C MET A 1 -8.88 20.41 -15.59
N LEU A 2 -8.46 19.34 -16.29
CA LEU A 2 -7.22 18.60 -15.99
C LEU A 2 -6.05 19.38 -16.58
N PHE A 3 -5.07 19.69 -15.75
CA PHE A 3 -3.81 20.27 -16.22
C PHE A 3 -2.74 19.19 -16.31
N ARG A 4 -1.79 19.33 -17.22
CA ARG A 4 -0.59 18.48 -17.31
C ARG A 4 0.11 18.34 -15.96
N SER A 5 0.18 19.44 -15.20
CA SER A 5 0.76 19.47 -13.85
C SER A 5 0.08 18.51 -12.84
N ASP A 6 -1.16 18.10 -13.11
CA ASP A 6 -1.91 17.24 -12.21
C ASP A 6 -1.77 15.75 -12.57
N VAL A 7 -1.59 15.44 -13.87
CA VAL A 7 -1.54 14.05 -14.38
C VAL A 7 -0.12 13.49 -14.37
N VAL A 8 0.88 14.29 -14.75
CA VAL A 8 2.27 13.82 -14.84
C VAL A 8 2.78 13.25 -13.52
N PRO A 9 2.58 13.88 -12.35
CA PRO A 9 3.00 13.30 -11.08
C PRO A 9 2.35 11.93 -10.78
N LEU A 10 1.09 11.73 -11.17
CA LEU A 10 0.42 10.43 -11.00
C LEU A 10 1.04 9.33 -11.87
N LEU A 11 1.47 9.67 -13.09
CA LEU A 11 2.19 8.75 -13.98
C LEU A 11 3.60 8.43 -13.41
N GLU A 12 4.29 9.44 -12.88
CA GLU A 12 5.59 9.27 -12.23
C GLU A 12 5.51 8.40 -10.98
N ASP A 13 4.45 8.52 -10.18
CA ASP A 13 4.18 7.66 -9.03
C ASP A 13 3.96 6.19 -9.42
N LEU A 14 3.44 5.93 -10.62
CA LEU A 14 3.36 4.59 -11.20
C LEU A 14 4.72 4.07 -11.70
N GLY A 15 5.77 4.89 -11.65
CA GLY A 15 7.09 4.57 -12.18
C GLY A 15 7.18 4.70 -13.70
N LEU A 16 6.30 5.50 -14.30
CA LEU A 16 6.28 5.80 -15.72
C LEU A 16 6.98 7.14 -15.97
N THR A 17 7.74 7.21 -17.07
CA THR A 17 8.34 8.44 -17.55
C THR A 17 7.57 8.92 -18.76
N VAL A 18 7.05 10.14 -18.71
CA VAL A 18 6.40 10.78 -19.86
C VAL A 18 7.46 11.24 -20.85
N VAL A 19 7.41 10.74 -22.07
CA VAL A 19 8.36 11.08 -23.15
C VAL A 19 7.80 12.12 -24.11
N ASP A 20 6.48 12.11 -24.32
CA ASP A 20 5.79 13.09 -25.14
C ASP A 20 4.34 13.30 -24.70
N GLU A 21 3.71 14.33 -25.22
CA GLU A 21 2.31 14.68 -24.98
C GLU A 21 1.73 15.33 -26.22
N TRP A 22 0.57 14.85 -26.65
CA TRP A 22 -0.18 15.38 -27.78
C TRP A 22 -1.55 15.87 -27.35
N PRO A 23 -1.72 17.17 -27.04
CA PRO A 23 -3.03 17.72 -26.73
C PRO A 23 -3.84 17.91 -28.00
N THR A 24 -5.06 17.36 -28.03
CA THR A 24 -6.01 17.55 -29.12
C THR A 24 -7.23 18.32 -28.60
N HIS A 25 -7.54 19.46 -29.22
CA HIS A 25 -8.76 20.19 -28.91
C HIS A 25 -9.97 19.50 -29.59
N VAL A 26 -10.94 19.13 -28.77
CA VAL A 26 -12.21 18.54 -29.25
C VAL A 26 -13.23 19.66 -29.31
N GLY A 27 -13.58 20.09 -30.53
CA GLY A 27 -14.54 21.16 -30.77
C GLY A 27 -15.93 20.81 -30.25
N GLY A 28 -16.65 21.82 -29.70
CA GLY A 28 -18.00 21.67 -29.15
C GLY A 28 -18.42 22.91 -28.38
N SER A 29 -19.52 22.80 -27.62
CA SER A 29 -20.02 23.87 -26.73
C SER A 29 -19.16 24.10 -25.48
N GLU A 30 -18.24 23.19 -25.19
CA GLU A 30 -17.27 23.26 -24.11
C GLU A 30 -15.84 23.09 -24.65
N ASP A 31 -14.88 23.84 -24.09
CA ASP A 31 -13.44 23.65 -24.37
C ASP A 31 -12.94 22.35 -23.74
N LEU A 32 -13.04 21.25 -24.51
CA LEU A 32 -12.58 19.94 -24.11
C LEU A 32 -11.24 19.63 -24.80
N PHE A 33 -10.29 19.13 -24.03
CA PHE A 33 -8.99 18.67 -24.53
C PHE A 33 -8.81 17.17 -24.25
N LEU A 34 -8.38 16.45 -25.27
CA LEU A 34 -7.88 15.08 -25.14
C LEU A 34 -6.35 15.16 -25.08
N HIS A 35 -5.77 14.62 -24.02
CA HIS A 35 -4.31 14.51 -23.85
C HIS A 35 -3.89 13.07 -24.10
N ASP A 36 -3.00 12.87 -25.04
CA ASP A 36 -2.34 11.60 -25.33
C ASP A 36 -0.91 11.67 -24.79
N PHE A 37 -0.54 10.74 -23.88
CA PHE A 37 0.78 10.69 -23.25
C PHE A 37 1.54 9.47 -23.73
N GLY A 38 2.69 9.68 -24.37
CA GLY A 38 3.67 8.64 -24.60
C GLY A 38 4.44 8.36 -23.30
N VAL A 39 4.43 7.10 -22.85
CA VAL A 39 5.08 6.71 -21.59
C VAL A 39 5.99 5.50 -21.75
N VAL A 40 7.05 5.47 -20.98
CA VAL A 40 7.99 4.35 -20.85
C VAL A 40 8.18 3.97 -19.39
N ASP A 41 8.72 2.77 -19.13
CA ASP A 41 9.12 2.38 -17.77
C ASP A 41 10.39 3.15 -17.32
N ALA A 42 10.79 2.98 -16.06
CA ALA A 42 11.97 3.62 -15.49
C ALA A 42 13.29 3.23 -16.19
N ALA A 43 13.30 2.17 -17.00
CA ALA A 43 14.44 1.76 -17.81
C ALA A 43 14.35 2.26 -19.27
N GLY A 44 13.36 3.11 -19.59
CA GLY A 44 13.12 3.63 -20.94
C GLY A 44 12.51 2.62 -21.91
N ARG A 45 11.91 1.52 -21.43
CA ARG A 45 11.29 0.50 -22.26
C ARG A 45 9.80 0.73 -22.41
N PRO A 46 9.20 0.41 -23.57
CA PRO A 46 7.75 0.42 -23.73
C PRO A 46 7.08 -0.50 -22.69
N ILE A 47 5.91 -0.07 -22.19
CA ILE A 47 5.05 -0.90 -21.33
C ILE A 47 4.12 -1.76 -22.19
N ASP A 48 3.76 -2.93 -21.70
CA ASP A 48 2.69 -3.75 -22.28
C ASP A 48 1.33 -3.17 -21.89
N VAL A 49 0.75 -2.37 -22.77
CA VAL A 49 -0.53 -1.68 -22.54
C VAL A 49 -1.71 -2.67 -22.47
N GLU A 50 -1.66 -3.78 -23.21
CA GLU A 50 -2.73 -4.79 -23.17
C GLU A 50 -2.76 -5.49 -21.79
N ALA A 51 -1.60 -5.81 -21.24
CA ALA A 51 -1.51 -6.47 -19.94
C ALA A 51 -1.66 -5.52 -18.74
N THR A 52 -1.24 -4.25 -18.86
CA THR A 52 -1.14 -3.33 -17.71
C THR A 52 -2.05 -2.11 -17.79
N GLY A 53 -2.46 -1.68 -19.00
CA GLY A 53 -3.17 -0.42 -19.21
C GLY A 53 -4.47 -0.31 -18.40
N GLY A 54 -5.24 -1.38 -18.29
CA GLY A 54 -6.47 -1.40 -17.50
C GLY A 54 -6.23 -1.15 -16.00
N ARG A 55 -5.15 -1.70 -15.42
CA ARG A 55 -4.78 -1.45 -14.01
C ARG A 55 -4.28 -0.02 -13.81
N ILE A 56 -3.45 0.46 -14.71
CA ILE A 56 -2.96 1.85 -14.70
C ILE A 56 -4.15 2.82 -14.73
N ALA A 57 -5.10 2.63 -15.65
CA ALA A 57 -6.29 3.49 -15.77
C ALA A 57 -7.11 3.51 -14.49
N ARG A 58 -7.38 2.34 -13.87
CA ARG A 58 -8.11 2.27 -12.59
C ARG A 58 -7.37 2.95 -11.46
N CYS A 59 -6.04 2.81 -11.41
CA CYS A 59 -5.21 3.47 -10.39
C CYS A 59 -5.23 4.98 -10.56
N LEU A 60 -5.06 5.49 -11.78
CA LEU A 60 -5.13 6.92 -12.08
C LEU A 60 -6.50 7.50 -11.73
N GLU A 61 -7.58 6.80 -12.08
CA GLU A 61 -8.94 7.21 -11.76
C GLU A 61 -9.18 7.25 -10.24
N ALA A 62 -8.70 6.25 -9.50
CA ALA A 62 -8.82 6.19 -8.05
C ALA A 62 -8.05 7.32 -7.37
N ALA A 63 -6.81 7.57 -7.76
CA ALA A 63 -5.98 8.67 -7.25
C ALA A 63 -6.59 10.03 -7.59
N TRP A 64 -7.07 10.19 -8.82
CA TRP A 64 -7.74 11.42 -9.25
C TRP A 64 -8.99 11.75 -8.43
N ARG A 65 -9.77 10.74 -8.09
CA ARG A 65 -10.99 10.89 -7.27
C ARG A 65 -10.71 10.98 -5.77
N GLY A 66 -9.45 10.92 -5.36
CA GLY A 66 -9.09 10.87 -3.94
C GLY A 66 -9.49 9.58 -3.23
N ALA A 67 -9.77 8.50 -3.97
CA ALA A 67 -10.10 7.20 -3.41
C ALA A 67 -8.86 6.48 -2.83
N CYS A 68 -7.67 6.85 -3.28
CA CYS A 68 -6.39 6.43 -2.73
C CYS A 68 -5.39 7.61 -2.69
N GLU A 69 -4.38 7.50 -1.82
CA GLU A 69 -3.23 8.40 -1.86
C GLU A 69 -2.36 8.08 -3.08
N SER A 70 -1.71 9.11 -3.68
CA SER A 70 -0.72 8.91 -4.71
C SER A 70 0.68 9.09 -4.14
N ASP A 71 1.52 8.07 -4.31
CA ASP A 71 2.93 8.08 -4.02
C ASP A 71 3.65 6.96 -4.80
N SER A 72 4.97 6.94 -4.70
CA SER A 72 5.83 5.99 -5.42
C SER A 72 5.57 4.50 -5.13
N LEU A 73 4.71 4.15 -4.15
CA LEU A 73 4.27 2.78 -3.93
C LEU A 73 3.39 2.26 -5.07
N HIS A 74 2.75 3.17 -5.84
CA HIS A 74 1.99 2.80 -7.04
C HIS A 74 2.83 2.15 -8.15
N ARG A 75 4.16 2.22 -8.09
CA ARG A 75 5.05 1.44 -8.97
C ARG A 75 4.74 -0.06 -8.94
N LEU A 76 4.14 -0.56 -7.85
CA LEU A 76 3.71 -1.96 -7.75
C LEU A 76 2.57 -2.32 -8.70
N VAL A 77 1.74 -1.38 -9.12
CA VAL A 77 0.70 -1.61 -10.13
C VAL A 77 1.31 -2.08 -11.44
N VAL A 78 2.42 -1.47 -11.83
CA VAL A 78 3.15 -1.83 -13.06
C VAL A 78 4.09 -3.02 -12.83
N ARG A 79 4.85 -3.03 -11.72
CA ARG A 79 5.93 -4.00 -11.48
C ARG A 79 5.46 -5.36 -10.99
N SER A 80 4.39 -5.41 -10.19
CA SER A 80 3.89 -6.64 -9.58
C SER A 80 2.49 -7.05 -10.05
N GLY A 81 1.84 -6.22 -10.88
CA GLY A 81 0.48 -6.46 -11.34
C GLY A 81 -0.58 -6.35 -10.27
N LEU A 82 -0.29 -5.66 -9.16
CA LEU A 82 -1.27 -5.41 -8.12
C LEU A 82 -2.31 -4.37 -8.56
N GLU A 83 -3.55 -4.56 -8.12
CA GLU A 83 -4.59 -3.53 -8.22
C GLU A 83 -4.33 -2.43 -7.18
N TRP A 84 -4.84 -1.22 -7.41
CA TRP A 84 -4.60 -0.09 -6.51
C TRP A 84 -5.10 -0.35 -5.08
N GLU A 85 -6.21 -1.09 -4.89
CA GLU A 85 -6.72 -1.48 -3.56
C GLU A 85 -5.73 -2.38 -2.80
N GLN A 86 -4.99 -3.20 -3.54
CA GLN A 86 -3.96 -4.08 -2.98
C GLN A 86 -2.71 -3.27 -2.59
N VAL A 87 -2.39 -2.22 -3.36
CA VAL A 87 -1.34 -1.27 -2.99
C VAL A 87 -1.74 -0.48 -1.75
N GLU A 88 -3.01 -0.06 -1.63
CA GLU A 88 -3.54 0.60 -0.42
C GLU A 88 -3.42 -0.27 0.83
N LEU A 89 -3.58 -1.59 0.69
CA LEU A 89 -3.34 -2.51 1.80
C LEU A 89 -1.88 -2.42 2.30
N LEU A 90 -0.91 -2.46 1.39
CA LEU A 90 0.51 -2.34 1.74
C LEU A 90 0.84 -0.95 2.28
N ARG A 91 0.22 0.10 1.72
CA ARG A 91 0.35 1.48 2.22
C ARG A 91 -0.14 1.60 3.66
N ALA A 92 -1.28 1.02 3.98
CA ALA A 92 -1.81 1.02 5.33
C ALA A 92 -0.86 0.31 6.32
N TYR A 93 -0.29 -0.83 5.96
CA TYR A 93 0.72 -1.51 6.77
C TYR A 93 1.99 -0.66 6.93
N ARG A 94 2.50 -0.06 5.86
CA ARG A 94 3.67 0.83 5.90
C ARG A 94 3.42 2.03 6.82
N LYS A 95 2.25 2.68 6.72
CA LYS A 95 1.85 3.80 7.57
C LYS A 95 1.76 3.40 9.03
N TYR A 96 1.09 2.28 9.31
CA TYR A 96 1.04 1.76 10.69
C TYR A 96 2.43 1.50 11.25
N HIS A 97 3.28 0.78 10.50
CA HIS A 97 4.64 0.50 10.96
C HIS A 97 5.49 1.78 11.15
N HIS A 98 5.27 2.79 10.31
CA HIS A 98 5.93 4.09 10.48
C HIS A 98 5.52 4.78 11.80
N ARG A 99 4.29 4.56 12.28
CA ARG A 99 3.82 5.02 13.61
C ARG A 99 4.40 4.19 14.75
N VAL A 100 4.71 2.92 14.50
CA VAL A 100 5.39 2.04 15.48
C VAL A 100 6.87 2.38 15.57
N ASN A 101 7.53 2.47 14.43
CA ASN A 101 8.95 2.78 14.29
C ASN A 101 9.22 3.56 13.00
N ALA A 102 9.64 4.81 13.16
CA ALA A 102 9.98 5.73 12.06
C ALA A 102 11.40 5.53 11.48
N GLY A 103 12.07 4.41 11.78
CA GLY A 103 13.50 4.18 11.49
C GLY A 103 13.95 4.38 10.05
N PHE A 104 13.03 4.24 9.06
CA PHE A 104 13.31 4.53 7.65
C PHE A 104 12.30 5.53 7.08
N PRO A 105 12.73 6.44 6.18
CA PRO A 105 11.84 7.33 5.45
C PRO A 105 10.76 6.57 4.69
N VAL A 106 9.63 7.23 4.44
CA VAL A 106 8.49 6.65 3.71
C VAL A 106 8.89 6.26 2.29
N GLU A 107 9.60 7.15 1.60
CA GLU A 107 10.09 6.98 0.24
C GLU A 107 11.02 5.76 0.14
N PHE A 108 11.94 5.61 1.10
CA PHE A 108 12.82 4.43 1.15
C PHE A 108 12.02 3.13 1.28
N LYS A 109 10.99 3.10 2.14
CA LYS A 109 10.12 1.92 2.27
C LYS A 109 9.38 1.61 0.97
N ASN A 110 8.92 2.64 0.24
CA ASN A 110 8.30 2.48 -1.07
C ASN A 110 9.28 1.89 -2.09
N ASP A 111 10.51 2.42 -2.12
CA ASP A 111 11.57 1.94 -3.02
C ASP A 111 11.92 0.46 -2.73
N VAL A 112 11.94 0.06 -1.46
CA VAL A 112 12.16 -1.33 -1.07
C VAL A 112 11.05 -2.24 -1.62
N PHE A 113 9.78 -1.90 -1.45
CA PHE A 113 8.68 -2.68 -2.03
C PHE A 113 8.76 -2.73 -3.55
N ALA A 114 9.06 -1.61 -4.20
CA ALA A 114 9.20 -1.56 -5.65
C ALA A 114 10.42 -2.33 -6.18
N ALA A 115 11.48 -2.49 -5.37
CA ALA A 115 12.65 -3.31 -5.70
C ALA A 115 12.39 -4.81 -5.53
N HIS A 116 11.40 -5.20 -4.72
CA HIS A 116 11.02 -6.59 -4.44
C HIS A 116 9.54 -6.85 -4.75
N PRO A 117 9.10 -6.68 -6.01
CA PRO A 117 7.68 -6.74 -6.39
C PRO A 117 7.04 -8.10 -6.12
N ASP A 118 7.81 -9.20 -6.24
CA ASP A 118 7.32 -10.56 -5.97
C ASP A 118 7.02 -10.76 -4.49
N VAL A 119 7.85 -10.19 -3.59
CA VAL A 119 7.60 -10.22 -2.15
C VAL A 119 6.37 -9.39 -1.82
N ALA A 120 6.22 -8.20 -2.41
CA ALA A 120 5.04 -7.36 -2.23
C ALA A 120 3.75 -8.07 -2.66
N ALA A 121 3.75 -8.70 -3.85
CA ALA A 121 2.63 -9.53 -4.32
C ALA A 121 2.36 -10.74 -3.40
N GLY A 122 3.42 -11.38 -2.93
CA GLY A 122 3.35 -12.48 -1.96
C GLY A 122 2.68 -12.07 -0.65
N LEU A 123 3.00 -10.89 -0.10
CA LEU A 123 2.39 -10.35 1.12
C LEU A 123 0.89 -10.11 0.94
N VAL A 124 0.47 -9.54 -0.20
CA VAL A 124 -0.93 -9.33 -0.53
C VAL A 124 -1.66 -10.67 -0.67
N ARG A 125 -1.05 -11.64 -1.36
CA ARG A 125 -1.61 -12.99 -1.51
C ARG A 125 -1.74 -13.70 -0.16
N LEU A 126 -0.72 -13.64 0.68
CA LEU A 126 -0.76 -14.19 2.04
C LEU A 126 -1.90 -13.58 2.86
N PHE A 127 -2.07 -12.27 2.77
CA PHE A 127 -3.14 -11.56 3.44
C PHE A 127 -4.53 -12.04 2.95
N ALA A 128 -4.74 -12.16 1.64
CA ALA A 128 -5.99 -12.66 1.09
C ALA A 128 -6.29 -14.09 1.57
N LEU A 129 -5.33 -15.01 1.48
CA LEU A 129 -5.49 -16.40 1.93
C LEU A 129 -5.81 -16.53 3.42
N ARG A 130 -5.44 -15.55 4.24
CA ARG A 130 -5.73 -15.56 5.68
C ARG A 130 -7.06 -14.91 6.05
N PHE A 131 -7.49 -13.89 5.31
CA PHE A 131 -8.56 -12.99 5.77
C PHE A 131 -9.72 -12.85 4.80
N ASP A 132 -9.57 -13.18 3.53
CA ASP A 132 -10.67 -13.16 2.57
C ASP A 132 -11.58 -14.36 2.79
N PRO A 133 -12.87 -14.17 3.18
CA PRO A 133 -13.79 -15.28 3.36
C PRO A 133 -13.99 -16.15 2.12
N ALA A 134 -13.77 -15.59 0.92
CA ALA A 134 -13.93 -16.30 -0.35
C ALA A 134 -12.68 -17.08 -0.78
N ALA A 135 -11.49 -16.70 -0.25
CA ALA A 135 -10.21 -17.28 -0.67
C ALA A 135 -9.41 -17.92 0.48
N ARG A 136 -9.99 -17.97 1.68
CA ARG A 136 -9.29 -18.44 2.88
C ARG A 136 -8.82 -19.90 2.73
N ASP A 137 -7.48 -20.06 2.86
CA ASP A 137 -6.82 -21.37 2.76
C ASP A 137 -5.55 -21.34 3.64
N GLU A 138 -5.56 -22.09 4.74
CA GLU A 138 -4.44 -22.09 5.70
C GLU A 138 -3.20 -22.83 5.17
N GLU A 139 -3.38 -23.87 4.37
CA GLU A 139 -2.28 -24.62 3.77
C GLU A 139 -1.59 -23.78 2.68
N ALA A 140 -2.37 -23.19 1.78
CA ALA A 140 -1.85 -22.27 0.77
C ALA A 140 -1.19 -21.03 1.41
N ALA A 141 -1.75 -20.49 2.51
CA ALA A 141 -1.15 -19.38 3.25
C ALA A 141 0.22 -19.76 3.83
N ALA A 142 0.35 -20.96 4.42
CA ALA A 142 1.63 -21.45 4.93
C ALA A 142 2.66 -21.62 3.81
N ALA A 143 2.26 -22.16 2.65
CA ALA A 143 3.14 -22.30 1.49
C ALA A 143 3.61 -20.95 0.93
N VAL A 144 2.69 -19.97 0.78
CA VAL A 144 3.04 -18.60 0.34
C VAL A 144 3.99 -17.94 1.33
N ARG A 145 3.71 -18.07 2.63
CA ARG A 145 4.59 -17.53 3.68
C ARG A 145 6.00 -18.12 3.62
N ALA A 146 6.12 -19.43 3.43
CA ALA A 146 7.41 -20.08 3.26
C ALA A 146 8.16 -19.58 2.01
N GLY A 147 7.46 -19.36 0.90
CA GLY A 147 8.04 -18.77 -0.31
C GLY A 147 8.53 -17.34 -0.09
N ILE A 148 7.79 -16.51 0.67
CA ILE A 148 8.24 -15.17 1.04
C ILE A 148 9.53 -15.25 1.85
N LEU A 149 9.59 -16.12 2.88
CA LEU A 149 10.79 -16.27 3.70
C LEU A 149 12.00 -16.70 2.87
N ALA A 150 11.83 -17.65 1.94
CA ALA A 150 12.90 -18.06 1.04
C ALA A 150 13.39 -16.89 0.16
N ALA A 151 12.47 -16.09 -0.38
CA ALA A 151 12.83 -14.90 -1.16
C ALA A 151 13.56 -13.84 -0.31
N LEU A 152 13.22 -13.72 0.98
CA LEU A 152 13.90 -12.81 1.90
C LEU A 152 15.33 -13.27 2.23
N ASP A 153 15.60 -14.56 2.25
CA ASP A 153 16.94 -15.08 2.48
C ASP A 153 17.94 -14.75 1.34
N ASP A 154 17.41 -14.42 0.15
CA ASP A 154 18.19 -13.96 -1.00
C ASP A 154 18.40 -12.41 -1.01
N VAL A 155 17.76 -11.67 -0.11
CA VAL A 155 17.92 -10.20 -0.02
C VAL A 155 19.26 -9.86 0.61
N THR A 156 20.13 -9.20 -0.15
CA THR A 156 21.49 -8.87 0.28
C THR A 156 21.60 -7.59 1.13
N SER A 157 20.65 -6.66 1.01
CA SER A 157 20.60 -5.44 1.82
C SER A 157 19.89 -5.70 3.14
N LEU A 158 20.58 -5.45 4.25
CA LEU A 158 20.02 -5.57 5.61
C LEU A 158 18.81 -4.64 5.83
N GLU A 159 18.86 -3.44 5.25
CA GLU A 159 17.77 -2.47 5.35
C GLU A 159 16.53 -2.95 4.59
N HIS A 160 16.72 -3.49 3.37
CA HIS A 160 15.62 -4.07 2.60
C HIS A 160 15.02 -5.27 3.31
N ASP A 161 15.85 -6.22 3.77
CA ASP A 161 15.41 -7.39 4.53
C ASP A 161 14.59 -6.97 5.75
N ARG A 162 15.07 -5.98 6.51
CA ARG A 162 14.37 -5.47 7.70
C ARG A 162 12.99 -4.89 7.35
N VAL A 163 12.88 -4.07 6.31
CA VAL A 163 11.58 -3.49 5.88
C VAL A 163 10.61 -4.58 5.47
N LEU A 164 11.06 -5.55 4.68
CA LEU A 164 10.22 -6.62 4.15
C LEU A 164 9.81 -7.63 5.25
N ARG A 165 10.74 -8.02 6.16
CA ARG A 165 10.39 -8.87 7.33
C ARG A 165 9.44 -8.16 8.27
N ASN A 166 9.56 -6.86 8.46
CA ASN A 166 8.61 -6.08 9.23
C ASN A 166 7.22 -6.12 8.59
N ALA A 167 7.12 -5.97 7.27
CA ALA A 167 5.85 -6.08 6.56
C ALA A 167 5.22 -7.48 6.70
N LEU A 168 6.00 -8.55 6.56
CA LEU A 168 5.55 -9.92 6.80
C LEU A 168 5.07 -10.10 8.25
N GLY A 169 5.84 -9.59 9.21
CA GLY A 169 5.49 -9.64 10.63
C GLY A 169 4.18 -8.91 10.95
N LEU A 170 3.86 -7.83 10.24
CA LEU A 170 2.57 -7.14 10.38
C LEU A 170 1.40 -7.98 9.86
N VAL A 171 1.58 -8.64 8.71
CA VAL A 171 0.57 -9.59 8.21
C VAL A 171 0.38 -10.70 9.24
N ASP A 172 1.46 -11.25 9.80
CA ASP A 172 1.41 -12.30 10.84
C ASP A 172 0.76 -11.81 12.14
N ALA A 173 1.01 -10.58 12.56
CA ALA A 173 0.44 -9.97 13.76
C ALA A 173 -1.05 -9.61 13.61
N THR A 174 -1.55 -9.52 12.38
CA THR A 174 -2.97 -9.19 12.10
C THR A 174 -3.88 -10.30 12.59
N VAL A 175 -4.88 -9.94 13.40
CA VAL A 175 -5.87 -10.85 13.97
C VAL A 175 -7.22 -10.71 13.28
N ARG A 176 -7.56 -9.50 12.84
CA ARG A 176 -8.84 -9.17 12.22
C ARG A 176 -8.71 -7.94 11.32
N THR A 177 -9.52 -7.92 10.26
CA THR A 177 -9.62 -6.80 9.32
C THR A 177 -11.04 -6.68 8.77
N ASN A 178 -11.35 -5.53 8.17
CA ASN A 178 -12.54 -5.29 7.36
C ASN A 178 -12.21 -5.20 5.85
N ALA A 179 -11.00 -5.54 5.43
CA ALA A 179 -10.50 -5.29 4.08
C ALA A 179 -11.40 -5.88 2.97
N PHE A 180 -12.09 -6.99 3.25
CA PHE A 180 -12.96 -7.68 2.30
C PHE A 180 -14.45 -7.34 2.44
N ARG A 181 -14.78 -6.28 3.18
CA ARG A 181 -16.16 -5.76 3.21
C ARG A 181 -16.40 -4.83 2.02
N PRO A 182 -17.49 -5.02 1.26
CA PRO A 182 -17.77 -4.22 0.07
C PRO A 182 -18.15 -2.76 0.39
N ASP A 183 -18.68 -2.50 1.57
CA ASP A 183 -19.22 -1.21 2.03
C ASP A 183 -18.22 -0.41 2.89
N ARG A 184 -16.96 -0.79 2.91
CA ARG A 184 -15.94 -0.11 3.72
C ARG A 184 -15.57 1.26 3.15
N THR A 185 -15.50 2.26 3.99
CA THR A 185 -14.96 3.60 3.69
C THR A 185 -13.52 3.79 4.17
N ALA A 186 -13.03 2.88 5.03
CA ALA A 186 -11.67 2.88 5.54
C ALA A 186 -11.20 1.44 5.76
N LEU A 187 -9.90 1.21 5.67
CA LEU A 187 -9.26 -0.04 6.09
C LEU A 187 -9.11 -0.05 7.61
N SER A 188 -9.35 -1.21 8.22
CA SER A 188 -9.14 -1.40 9.64
C SER A 188 -8.44 -2.73 9.91
N PHE A 189 -7.41 -2.68 10.76
CA PHE A 189 -6.63 -3.83 11.17
C PHE A 189 -6.57 -3.90 12.68
N LYS A 190 -6.78 -5.10 13.22
CA LYS A 190 -6.52 -5.38 14.63
C LYS A 190 -5.26 -6.22 14.73
N PHE A 191 -4.27 -5.72 15.43
CA PHE A 191 -2.99 -6.38 15.64
C PHE A 191 -2.89 -6.94 17.07
N ARG A 192 -2.26 -8.12 17.18
CA ARG A 192 -1.72 -8.59 18.45
C ARG A 192 -0.40 -7.85 18.67
N SER A 193 -0.38 -6.86 19.55
CA SER A 193 0.74 -5.92 19.67
C SER A 193 2.07 -6.59 20.02
N ALA A 194 2.05 -7.67 20.81
CA ALA A 194 3.26 -8.43 21.13
C ALA A 194 3.91 -9.17 19.93
N ALA A 195 3.16 -9.31 18.81
CA ALA A 195 3.66 -9.90 17.58
C ALA A 195 4.03 -8.85 16.52
N VAL A 196 3.77 -7.57 16.78
CA VAL A 196 4.16 -6.49 15.87
C VAL A 196 5.67 -6.26 15.95
N PRO A 197 6.39 -6.32 14.83
CA PRO A 197 7.83 -6.07 14.83
C PRO A 197 8.16 -4.68 15.40
N GLU A 198 9.23 -4.60 16.16
CA GLU A 198 9.79 -3.36 16.70
C GLU A 198 8.82 -2.55 17.59
N MET A 199 7.77 -3.18 18.12
CA MET A 199 6.81 -2.54 19.00
C MET A 199 7.48 -1.99 20.27
N PRO A 200 7.47 -0.66 20.52
CA PRO A 200 8.06 -0.07 21.70
C PRO A 200 7.19 -0.32 22.95
N ALA A 201 7.85 -0.38 24.11
CA ALA A 201 7.17 -0.44 25.38
C ALA A 201 6.51 0.93 25.73
N PRO A 202 5.38 0.92 26.47
CA PRO A 202 4.63 -0.22 26.97
C PRO A 202 3.79 -0.88 25.86
N VAL A 203 3.85 -2.21 25.73
CA VAL A 203 3.15 -2.98 24.71
C VAL A 203 1.69 -3.18 25.14
N PRO A 204 0.69 -2.67 24.40
CA PRO A 204 -0.71 -2.96 24.69
C PRO A 204 -1.06 -4.40 24.31
N LEU A 205 -2.24 -4.89 24.73
CA LEU A 205 -2.73 -6.22 24.35
C LEU A 205 -3.03 -6.29 22.83
N TYR A 206 -3.72 -5.26 22.34
CA TYR A 206 -4.06 -5.09 20.92
C TYR A 206 -3.96 -3.63 20.53
N GLU A 207 -3.58 -3.39 19.27
CA GLU A 207 -3.78 -2.13 18.58
C GLU A 207 -4.77 -2.32 17.43
N ILE A 208 -5.65 -1.36 17.23
CA ILE A 208 -6.53 -1.28 16.08
C ILE A 208 -6.12 -0.04 15.30
N PHE A 209 -5.68 -0.23 14.08
CA PHE A 209 -5.34 0.84 13.15
C PHE A 209 -6.45 1.01 12.13
N VAL A 210 -6.84 2.24 11.88
CA VAL A 210 -7.81 2.63 10.85
C VAL A 210 -7.10 3.56 9.89
N TYR A 211 -7.29 3.33 8.61
CA TYR A 211 -6.67 4.10 7.54
C TYR A 211 -7.66 4.39 6.41
N SER A 212 -7.68 5.63 5.98
CA SER A 212 -8.20 6.10 4.69
C SER A 212 -7.26 7.17 4.15
N PRO A 213 -7.39 7.62 2.87
CA PRO A 213 -6.61 8.74 2.35
C PRO A 213 -6.72 10.02 3.19
N GLU A 214 -7.87 10.23 3.84
CA GLU A 214 -8.15 11.44 4.63
C GLU A 214 -7.78 11.30 6.10
N THR A 215 -7.63 10.06 6.62
CA THR A 215 -7.61 9.84 8.08
C THR A 215 -6.82 8.60 8.48
N GLU A 216 -5.99 8.76 9.50
CA GLU A 216 -5.38 7.67 10.26
C GLU A 216 -5.82 7.74 11.73
N ALA A 217 -6.15 6.59 12.32
CA ALA A 217 -6.50 6.51 13.73
C ALA A 217 -5.93 5.23 14.36
N ILE A 218 -5.51 5.31 15.62
CA ILE A 218 -5.09 4.17 16.42
C ILE A 218 -5.92 4.11 17.72
N HIS A 219 -6.41 2.88 18.01
CA HIS A 219 -7.03 2.55 19.28
C HIS A 219 -6.20 1.51 20.02
N LEU A 220 -5.72 1.86 21.21
CA LEU A 220 -4.91 1.00 22.05
C LEU A 220 -5.80 0.26 23.08
N ARG A 221 -5.65 -1.06 23.15
CA ARG A 221 -6.35 -1.90 24.16
C ARG A 221 -5.35 -2.53 25.09
N ARG A 222 -5.40 -2.15 26.38
CA ARG A 222 -4.54 -2.71 27.43
C ARG A 222 -5.06 -4.03 28.00
N GLY A 223 -6.38 -4.26 27.99
CA GLY A 223 -7.00 -5.43 28.60
C GLY A 223 -8.07 -6.10 27.72
N ALA A 224 -8.64 -7.19 28.23
CA ALA A 224 -9.67 -7.96 27.54
C ALA A 224 -10.96 -7.14 27.32
N VAL A 225 -11.29 -6.23 28.23
CA VAL A 225 -12.43 -5.32 28.11
C VAL A 225 -11.99 -4.02 27.47
N ALA A 226 -12.66 -3.62 26.39
CA ALA A 226 -12.38 -2.36 25.71
C ALA A 226 -12.82 -1.18 26.60
N ARG A 227 -11.86 -0.33 26.98
CA ARG A 227 -12.08 0.96 27.62
C ARG A 227 -11.17 1.97 26.95
N GLY A 228 -11.73 3.08 26.51
CA GLY A 228 -10.98 4.16 25.87
C GLY A 228 -11.49 4.49 24.48
N GLY A 229 -11.05 5.62 23.96
CA GLY A 229 -11.42 6.17 22.67
C GLY A 229 -10.40 5.91 21.59
N ILE A 230 -10.77 6.29 20.38
CA ILE A 230 -9.86 6.40 19.25
C ILE A 230 -8.99 7.63 19.48
N ARG A 231 -7.68 7.50 19.27
CA ARG A 231 -6.74 8.62 19.26
C ARG A 231 -6.42 9.01 17.83
N TRP A 232 -6.39 10.31 17.60
CA TRP A 232 -6.04 10.93 16.34
C TRP A 232 -4.69 11.61 16.52
N SER A 233 -3.78 11.41 15.57
CA SER A 233 -2.54 12.17 15.56
C SER A 233 -1.86 12.08 14.21
N ASP A 234 -1.48 13.21 13.67
CA ASP A 234 -0.55 13.42 12.57
C ASP A 234 0.90 13.56 13.06
N CYS A 235 1.10 13.56 14.39
CA CYS A 235 2.42 13.58 15.02
C CYS A 235 2.81 12.20 15.56
N LEU A 236 3.98 11.70 15.17
CA LEU A 236 4.47 10.37 15.57
C LEU A 236 4.58 10.16 17.09
N GLN A 237 4.81 11.25 17.86
CA GLN A 237 4.94 11.16 19.31
C GLN A 237 3.60 11.08 20.04
N ASP A 238 2.52 11.62 19.47
CA ASP A 238 1.28 11.85 20.23
C ASP A 238 0.50 10.58 20.53
N TYR A 239 0.47 9.61 19.64
CA TYR A 239 -0.39 8.46 19.84
C TYR A 239 0.19 7.41 20.80
N ARG A 240 1.47 7.49 21.16
CA ARG A 240 2.10 6.62 22.16
C ARG A 240 2.26 7.27 23.52
N THR A 241 2.12 8.56 23.63
CA THR A 241 2.09 9.27 24.91
C THR A 241 0.66 9.38 25.45
#